data_b7746bf95ffad5f129fef83f494a8bac
#
_entry.id   b7746bf95ffad5f129fef83f494a8bac
#
_cell.length_a   1.000
_cell.length_b   1.000
_cell.length_c   1.000
_cell.angle_alpha   90.00
_cell.angle_beta   90.00
_cell.angle_gamma   90.00
#
_symmetry.space_group_name_H-M   'P 1'
#
loop_
_entity.id
_entity.type
_entity.pdbx_description
1 polymer ?
#
loop_
_entity_poly.entity_id
_entity_poly.type
_entity_poly.pdbx_seq_one_letter_code
_entity_poly.pdbx_strand_id
1 'polypeptide(L)'
;MNTRPATAENLSVLLVVHNEEACLDDCLKRLSFAGELVVVLDKCTDGSKEIACRYTDRILEGAWELEGERRNAGIEFCRGAWILEVDAD
;
A
#
# COMPACT_ATOMS: atom_id res chain seq x y z
N MET A 1 -18.78 13.19 -18.86
CA MET A 1 -17.65 12.70 -18.07
C MET A 1 -17.91 11.27 -17.62
N ASN A 2 -17.01 10.38 -17.95
CA ASN A 2 -17.15 8.99 -17.56
C ASN A 2 -16.57 8.76 -16.19
N THR A 3 -17.44 8.47 -15.23
CA THR A 3 -17.01 8.06 -13.91
C THR A 3 -17.15 6.55 -13.83
N ARG A 4 -16.03 5.88 -13.75
CA ARG A 4 -16.02 4.43 -13.62
C ARG A 4 -16.36 4.07 -12.18
N PRO A 5 -17.25 3.10 -11.97
CA PRO A 5 -17.54 2.66 -10.61
C PRO A 5 -16.30 2.02 -9.99
N ALA A 6 -16.20 2.12 -8.67
CA ALA A 6 -15.12 1.45 -7.95
C ALA A 6 -15.33 -0.06 -7.99
N THR A 7 -14.43 -0.77 -8.66
CA THR A 7 -14.43 -2.23 -8.72
C THR A 7 -13.04 -2.71 -8.30
N ALA A 8 -12.92 -3.99 -7.97
CA ALA A 8 -11.62 -4.54 -7.58
C ALA A 8 -10.56 -4.29 -8.66
N GLU A 9 -10.93 -4.36 -9.93
CA GLU A 9 -10.00 -4.21 -11.05
C GLU A 9 -9.39 -2.82 -11.16
N ASN A 10 -10.14 -1.77 -10.81
CA ASN A 10 -9.66 -0.40 -10.91
C ASN A 10 -9.38 0.24 -9.57
N LEU A 11 -9.30 -0.58 -8.52
CA LEU A 11 -9.01 -0.15 -7.17
C LEU A 11 -7.54 -0.38 -6.83
N SER A 12 -6.84 0.67 -6.44
CA SER A 12 -5.53 0.56 -5.82
C SER A 12 -5.72 0.65 -4.31
N VAL A 13 -5.16 -0.29 -3.58
CA VAL A 13 -5.10 -0.21 -2.12
C VAL A 13 -3.70 0.28 -1.75
N LEU A 14 -3.65 1.36 -0.99
CA LEU A 14 -2.40 1.95 -0.54
C LEU A 14 -2.25 1.66 0.95
N LEU A 15 -1.23 0.88 1.29
CA LEU A 15 -0.93 0.49 2.65
C LEU A 15 0.41 1.11 3.05
N VAL A 16 0.41 1.91 4.12
CA VAL A 16 1.63 2.49 4.66
C VAL A 16 2.08 1.65 5.85
N VAL A 17 3.35 1.29 5.85
CA VAL A 17 3.93 0.37 6.84
C VAL A 17 5.17 1.00 7.47
N HIS A 18 5.24 0.92 8.80
CA HIS A 18 6.43 1.25 9.56
C HIS A 18 6.65 0.16 10.60
N ASN A 19 7.51 -0.82 10.29
CA ASN A 19 7.84 -1.93 11.19
C ASN A 19 6.62 -2.65 11.77
N GLU A 20 5.77 -3.18 10.88
CA GLU A 20 4.53 -3.87 11.26
C GLU A 20 4.58 -5.36 10.92
N GLU A 21 5.77 -6.00 10.98
CA GLU A 21 5.90 -7.40 10.55
C GLU A 21 4.99 -8.36 11.31
N ALA A 22 4.65 -8.06 12.56
CA ALA A 22 3.82 -8.96 13.38
C ALA A 22 2.40 -9.11 12.84
N CYS A 23 1.84 -8.09 12.19
CA CYS A 23 0.46 -8.11 11.71
C CYS A 23 0.33 -7.92 10.20
N LEU A 24 1.42 -7.68 9.52
CA LEU A 24 1.39 -7.32 8.10
C LEU A 24 0.86 -8.43 7.21
N ASP A 25 1.23 -9.67 7.48
CA ASP A 25 0.80 -10.80 6.67
C ASP A 25 -0.73 -10.93 6.65
N ASP A 26 -1.35 -10.87 7.84
CA ASP A 26 -2.81 -10.94 7.94
C ASP A 26 -3.48 -9.77 7.25
N CYS A 27 -2.90 -8.59 7.39
CA CYS A 27 -3.42 -7.38 6.76
C CYS A 27 -3.40 -7.53 5.23
N LEU A 28 -2.27 -7.96 4.68
CA LEU A 28 -2.13 -8.09 3.22
C LEU A 28 -3.03 -9.18 2.65
N LYS A 29 -3.24 -10.27 3.38
CA LYS A 29 -4.18 -11.31 2.95
C LYS A 29 -5.58 -10.76 2.74
N ARG A 30 -6.03 -9.86 3.62
CA ARG A 30 -7.35 -9.27 3.54
C ARG A 30 -7.48 -8.28 2.39
N LEU A 31 -6.37 -7.75 1.90
CA LEU A 31 -6.35 -6.75 0.84
C LEU A 31 -6.06 -7.35 -0.53
N SER A 32 -5.93 -8.67 -0.64
CA SER A 32 -5.57 -9.32 -1.90
C SER A 32 -6.64 -9.22 -2.99
N PHE A 33 -7.84 -8.76 -2.65
CA PHE A 33 -8.91 -8.52 -3.62
C PHE A 33 -8.63 -7.33 -4.56
N ALA A 34 -7.72 -6.44 -4.18
CA ALA A 34 -7.48 -5.20 -4.93
C ALA A 34 -6.83 -5.49 -6.28
N GLY A 35 -7.18 -4.68 -7.27
CA GLY A 35 -6.54 -4.76 -8.59
C GLY A 35 -5.07 -4.36 -8.55
N GLU A 36 -4.73 -3.45 -7.63
CA GLU A 36 -3.35 -3.08 -7.36
C GLU A 36 -3.16 -2.92 -5.86
N LEU A 37 -2.12 -3.53 -5.32
CA LEU A 37 -1.76 -3.36 -3.92
C LEU A 37 -0.41 -2.64 -3.86
N VAL A 38 -0.42 -1.41 -3.36
CA VAL A 38 0.78 -0.60 -3.20
C VAL A 38 1.15 -0.56 -1.73
N VAL A 39 2.38 -0.97 -1.42
CA VAL A 39 2.89 -0.96 -0.05
C VAL A 39 4.00 0.08 0.04
N VAL A 40 3.82 1.05 0.92
CA VAL A 40 4.83 2.06 1.21
C VAL A 40 5.53 1.66 2.50
N LEU A 41 6.82 1.35 2.39
CA LEU A 41 7.66 0.98 3.52
C LEU A 41 8.43 2.21 3.99
N ASP A 42 7.97 2.79 5.09
CA ASP A 42 8.58 4.00 5.65
C ASP A 42 9.49 3.63 6.81
N LYS A 43 10.79 3.80 6.60
CA LYS A 43 11.83 3.56 7.61
C LYS A 43 11.75 2.15 8.22
N CYS A 44 11.41 1.15 7.41
CA CYS A 44 11.31 -0.22 7.89
C CYS A 44 12.68 -0.86 8.07
N THR A 45 12.91 -1.46 9.23
CA THR A 45 14.14 -2.17 9.57
C THR A 45 13.90 -3.63 9.94
N ASP A 46 12.64 -4.05 9.98
CA ASP A 46 12.24 -5.42 10.31
C ASP A 46 11.95 -6.25 9.05
N GLY A 47 11.24 -7.34 9.18
CA GLY A 47 10.86 -8.23 8.07
C GLY A 47 9.67 -7.78 7.24
N SER A 48 9.19 -6.54 7.42
CA SER A 48 8.02 -6.04 6.68
C SER A 48 8.20 -6.10 5.17
N LYS A 49 9.38 -5.78 4.67
CA LYS A 49 9.65 -5.82 3.23
C LYS A 49 9.51 -7.22 2.65
N GLU A 50 10.07 -8.21 3.32
CA GLU A 50 10.00 -9.60 2.86
C GLU A 50 8.56 -10.09 2.81
N ILE A 51 7.78 -9.72 3.82
CA ILE A 51 6.36 -10.09 3.87
C ILE A 51 5.60 -9.41 2.74
N ALA A 52 5.83 -8.10 2.52
CA ALA A 52 5.16 -7.37 1.46
C ALA A 52 5.47 -7.94 0.08
N CYS A 53 6.71 -8.36 -0.15
CA CYS A 53 7.13 -8.93 -1.43
C CYS A 53 6.41 -10.23 -1.80
N ARG A 54 5.80 -10.91 -0.82
CA ARG A 54 5.01 -12.12 -1.08
C ARG A 54 3.66 -11.81 -1.73
N TYR A 55 3.19 -10.58 -1.61
CA TYR A 55 1.85 -10.18 -2.03
C TYR A 55 1.83 -9.23 -3.21
N THR A 56 2.89 -8.44 -3.39
CA THR A 56 2.93 -7.45 -4.45
C THR A 56 4.37 -7.11 -4.82
N ASP A 57 4.56 -6.68 -6.06
CA ASP A 57 5.82 -6.09 -6.52
C ASP A 57 5.76 -4.55 -6.55
N ARG A 58 4.59 -3.98 -6.21
CA ARG A 58 4.41 -2.53 -6.17
C ARG A 58 4.75 -2.00 -4.79
N ILE A 59 6.04 -1.91 -4.52
CA ILE A 59 6.56 -1.52 -3.21
C ILE A 59 7.40 -0.26 -3.37
N LEU A 60 7.09 0.74 -2.54
CA LEU A 60 7.83 1.99 -2.49
C LEU A 60 8.52 2.09 -1.14
N GLU A 61 9.86 2.08 -1.16
CA GLU A 61 10.65 2.23 0.07
C GLU A 61 11.16 3.65 0.22
N GLY A 62 11.20 4.13 1.43
CA GLY A 62 11.76 5.44 1.70
C GLY A 62 11.79 5.77 3.18
N ALA A 63 12.18 7.00 3.44
CA ALA A 63 12.17 7.59 4.77
C ALA A 63 11.62 9.00 4.63
N TRP A 64 10.44 9.22 5.17
CA TRP A 64 9.78 10.51 5.11
C TRP A 64 9.64 11.09 6.50
N GLU A 65 9.90 12.38 6.63
CA GLU A 65 9.73 13.06 7.92
C GLU A 65 8.29 13.54 8.11
N LEU A 66 7.63 13.87 6.99
CA LEU A 66 6.25 14.36 7.04
C LEU A 66 5.30 13.31 6.49
N GLU A 67 4.25 13.04 7.24
CA GLU A 67 3.22 12.06 6.86
C GLU A 67 2.56 12.42 5.54
N GLY A 68 2.33 13.71 5.29
CA GLY A 68 1.73 14.15 4.04
C GLY A 68 2.59 13.87 2.82
N GLU A 69 3.90 14.00 2.94
CA GLU A 69 4.82 13.68 1.84
C GLU A 69 4.80 12.18 1.54
N ARG A 70 4.78 11.37 2.58
CA ARG A 70 4.70 9.91 2.46
C ARG A 70 3.42 9.49 1.76
N ARG A 71 2.30 10.06 2.16
CA ARG A 71 1.01 9.79 1.53
C ARG A 71 1.00 10.17 0.06
N ASN A 72 1.49 11.35 -0.26
CA ASN A 72 1.53 11.83 -1.65
C ASN A 72 2.41 10.94 -2.52
N ALA A 73 3.56 10.50 -2.02
CA ALA A 73 4.42 9.59 -2.76
C ALA A 73 3.69 8.28 -3.06
N GLY A 74 2.96 7.74 -2.08
CA GLY A 74 2.18 6.53 -2.28
C GLY A 74 1.04 6.71 -3.29
N ILE A 75 0.32 7.82 -3.19
CA ILE A 75 -0.79 8.11 -4.10
C ILE A 75 -0.29 8.23 -5.54
N GLU A 76 0.82 8.92 -5.75
CA GLU A 76 1.41 9.07 -7.09
C GLU A 76 1.85 7.72 -7.67
N PHE A 77 2.20 6.77 -6.82
CA PHE A 77 2.62 5.44 -7.23
C PHE A 77 1.44 4.57 -7.66
N CYS A 78 0.23 4.86 -7.19
CA CYS A 78 -0.98 4.12 -7.52
C CYS A 78 -1.45 4.39 -8.94
N ARG A 79 -1.91 3.34 -9.63
CA ARG A 79 -2.38 3.45 -11.01
C ARG A 79 -3.89 3.25 -11.16
N GLY A 80 -4.56 2.82 -10.11
CA GLY A 80 -6.00 2.58 -10.15
C GLY A 80 -6.79 3.87 -10.27
N ALA A 81 -8.03 3.76 -10.78
CA ALA A 81 -8.95 4.90 -10.85
C ALA A 81 -9.44 5.31 -9.45
N TRP A 82 -9.41 4.39 -8.51
CA TRP A 82 -9.81 4.61 -7.13
C TRP A 82 -8.68 4.17 -6.20
N ILE A 83 -8.52 4.89 -5.10
CA ILE A 83 -7.46 4.58 -4.12
C ILE A 83 -8.10 4.45 -2.75
N LEU A 84 -7.88 3.31 -2.11
CA LEU A 84 -8.28 3.08 -0.73
C LEU A 84 -7.02 3.09 0.13
N GLU A 85 -6.93 4.03 1.06
CA GLU A 85 -5.81 4.10 1.99
C GLU A 85 -6.10 3.28 3.23
N VAL A 86 -5.16 2.45 3.63
CA VAL A 86 -5.28 1.57 4.80
C VAL A 86 -4.02 1.68 5.64
N ASP A 87 -4.18 1.72 6.95
CA ASP A 87 -3.05 1.65 7.88
C ASP A 87 -2.84 0.21 8.34
N ALA A 88 -1.58 -0.18 8.47
CA ALA A 88 -1.22 -1.55 8.83
C ALA A 88 -1.44 -1.85 10.33
N ASP A 89 -1.43 -0.83 11.16
CA ASP A 89 -1.57 -0.97 12.61
C ASP A 89 -3.01 -0.99 13.11
#